data_a69e7be7989cd3efc5bc0a0efec39698
#
_entry.id   a69e7be7989cd3efc5bc0a0efec39698
#
_cell.length_a   1.000
_cell.length_b   1.000
_cell.length_c   1.000
_cell.angle_alpha   90.00
_cell.angle_beta   90.00
_cell.angle_gamma   90.00
#
_symmetry.space_group_name_H-M   'P 1'
#
loop_
_entity.id
_entity.type
_entity.pdbx_description
1 polymer ?
#
loop_
_entity_poly.entity_id
_entity_poly.type
_entity_poly.pdbx_seq_one_letter_code
_entity_poly.pdbx_strand_id
1 'polypeptide(L)'
;MLVVTFDPEQFNFLTAGESSYFMLRLPDGSLTLYNDACDHRGGPLHLGQWDDRAQCLICPWHHTKYSARVLRNRGTPLIERSGRVTAVLDIPSSTPTQLIKKTILAQPQPC
;
A
#
# COMPACT_ATOMS: atom_id res chain seq x y z
N MET A 1 -13.08 12.44 7.19
CA MET A 1 -12.35 11.52 6.30
C MET A 1 -11.35 12.28 5.45
N LEU A 2 -10.19 11.72 5.26
CA LEU A 2 -9.15 12.31 4.43
C LEU A 2 -9.23 11.76 3.01
N VAL A 3 -9.36 12.67 2.02
CA VAL A 3 -9.36 12.29 0.60
C VAL A 3 -8.02 12.70 0.01
N VAL A 4 -7.32 11.75 -0.61
CA VAL A 4 -6.01 12.00 -1.23
C VAL A 4 -6.07 11.60 -2.71
N THR A 5 -5.66 12.51 -3.58
CA THR A 5 -5.56 12.26 -5.02
C THR A 5 -4.15 12.55 -5.48
N PHE A 6 -3.55 11.63 -6.24
CA PHE A 6 -2.18 11.83 -6.71
C PHE A 6 -1.93 11.10 -8.03
N ASP A 7 -0.80 11.45 -8.66
CA ASP A 7 -0.31 10.78 -9.86
C ASP A 7 0.52 9.56 -9.44
N PRO A 8 0.08 8.33 -9.78
CA PRO A 8 0.78 7.12 -9.37
C PRO A 8 2.15 6.93 -10.02
N GLU A 9 2.46 7.68 -11.08
CA GLU A 9 3.80 7.67 -11.67
C GLU A 9 4.78 8.52 -10.87
N GLN A 10 4.29 9.52 -10.15
CA GLN A 10 5.12 10.43 -9.36
C GLN A 10 5.19 10.05 -7.90
N PHE A 11 4.15 9.40 -7.38
CA PHE A 11 4.08 9.06 -5.96
C PHE A 11 3.55 7.65 -5.79
N ASN A 12 4.04 6.94 -4.79
CA ASN A 12 3.57 5.60 -4.43
C ASN A 12 3.58 5.35 -2.92
N PHE A 13 3.84 6.38 -2.14
CA PHE A 13 3.94 6.28 -0.69
C PHE A 13 3.32 7.52 -0.07
N LEU A 14 2.54 7.32 0.99
CA LEU A 14 1.83 8.39 1.69
C LEU A 14 2.14 8.33 3.17
N THR A 15 2.52 9.44 3.76
CA THR A 15 2.50 9.58 5.22
C THR A 15 1.31 10.44 5.61
N ALA A 16 0.59 10.02 6.65
CA ALA A 16 -0.55 10.75 7.18
C ALA A 16 -0.47 10.71 8.70
N GLY A 17 -0.06 11.82 9.32
CA GLY A 17 0.25 11.84 10.73
C GLY A 17 1.39 10.87 11.05
N GLU A 18 1.15 9.94 11.97
CA GLU A 18 2.14 8.92 12.34
C GLU A 18 2.02 7.64 11.52
N SER A 19 1.05 7.56 10.64
CA SER A 19 0.83 6.38 9.81
C SER A 19 1.47 6.54 8.44
N SER A 20 1.88 5.42 7.85
CA SER A 20 2.45 5.38 6.51
C SER A 20 1.74 4.31 5.69
N TYR A 21 1.60 4.57 4.39
CA TYR A 21 0.91 3.69 3.46
C TYR A 21 1.72 3.59 2.18
N PHE A 22 1.67 2.44 1.54
CA PHE A 22 2.31 2.24 0.24
C PHE A 22 1.31 1.68 -0.77
N MET A 23 1.56 1.98 -2.04
CA MET A 23 0.67 1.57 -3.12
C MET A 23 1.09 0.21 -3.66
N LEU A 24 0.10 -0.68 -3.82
CA LEU A 24 0.29 -2.00 -4.40
C LEU A 24 -0.73 -2.24 -5.50
N ARG A 25 -0.26 -2.75 -6.64
CA ARG A 25 -1.15 -3.34 -7.64
C ARG A 25 -1.14 -4.84 -7.42
N LEU A 26 -2.30 -5.39 -7.07
CA LEU A 26 -2.45 -6.81 -6.78
C LEU A 26 -2.56 -7.62 -8.07
N PRO A 27 -2.35 -8.96 -8.00
CA PRO A 27 -2.39 -9.80 -9.21
C PRO A 27 -3.69 -9.75 -9.99
N ASP A 28 -4.83 -9.45 -9.33
CA ASP A 28 -6.12 -9.31 -10.00
C ASP A 28 -6.29 -7.96 -10.71
N GLY A 29 -5.26 -7.12 -10.68
CA GLY A 29 -5.29 -5.78 -11.29
C GLY A 29 -5.80 -4.68 -10.38
N SER A 30 -6.34 -5.00 -9.22
CA SER A 30 -6.80 -3.99 -8.28
C SER A 30 -5.63 -3.23 -7.66
N LEU A 31 -5.85 -1.96 -7.37
CA LEU A 31 -4.86 -1.09 -6.76
C LEU A 31 -5.28 -0.77 -5.33
N THR A 32 -4.36 -0.93 -4.38
CA THR A 32 -4.66 -0.68 -2.98
C THR A 32 -3.57 0.17 -2.33
N LEU A 33 -3.98 0.93 -1.33
CA LEU A 33 -3.07 1.66 -0.45
C LEU A 33 -3.06 0.93 0.89
N TYR A 34 -1.94 0.31 1.23
CA TYR A 34 -1.84 -0.55 2.39
C TYR A 34 -0.98 0.07 3.48
N ASN A 35 -1.38 -0.11 4.74
CA ASN A 35 -0.62 0.39 5.88
C ASN A 35 0.77 -0.26 5.91
N ASP A 36 1.81 0.56 6.01
CA ASP A 36 3.21 0.12 5.97
C ASP A 36 3.70 -0.34 7.34
N ALA A 37 2.90 -1.15 8.01
CA ALA A 37 3.23 -1.67 9.32
C ALA A 37 2.78 -3.12 9.45
N CYS A 38 3.71 -4.02 9.75
CA CYS A 38 3.39 -5.39 10.05
C CYS A 38 2.60 -5.48 11.36
N ASP A 39 1.62 -6.39 11.43
CA ASP A 39 0.75 -6.54 12.59
C ASP A 39 1.51 -6.80 13.88
N HIS A 40 2.69 -7.42 13.82
CA HIS A 40 3.44 -7.78 15.01
C HIS A 40 4.24 -6.64 15.61
N ARG A 41 5.12 -6.02 14.84
CA ARG A 41 6.03 -5.01 15.38
C ARG A 41 6.26 -3.83 14.44
N GLY A 42 5.33 -3.59 13.53
CA GLY A 42 5.42 -2.45 12.64
C GLY A 42 6.51 -2.53 11.59
N GLY A 43 6.93 -3.75 11.22
CA GLY A 43 7.95 -3.92 10.18
C GLY A 43 7.52 -3.26 8.87
N PRO A 44 8.49 -2.74 8.08
CA PRO A 44 8.18 -1.98 6.87
C PRO A 44 7.74 -2.90 5.74
N LEU A 45 6.43 -3.10 5.60
CA LEU A 45 5.86 -4.03 4.62
C LEU A 45 6.23 -3.68 3.18
N HIS A 46 6.47 -2.40 2.86
CA HIS A 46 6.86 -2.02 1.50
C HIS A 46 8.22 -2.60 1.09
N LEU A 47 9.04 -3.01 2.04
CA LEU A 47 10.32 -3.66 1.80
C LEU A 47 10.23 -5.19 1.86
N GLY A 48 9.04 -5.73 2.02
CA GLY A 48 8.82 -7.16 2.03
C GLY A 48 9.07 -7.80 0.68
N GLN A 49 8.84 -9.11 0.61
CA GLN A 49 9.03 -9.90 -0.60
C GLN A 49 7.70 -10.47 -1.05
N TRP A 50 7.41 -10.34 -2.35
CA TRP A 50 6.24 -10.99 -2.93
C TRP A 50 6.56 -12.42 -3.32
N ASP A 51 5.79 -13.37 -2.78
CA ASP A 51 5.88 -14.79 -3.16
C ASP A 51 4.80 -15.06 -4.22
N ASP A 52 5.24 -15.20 -5.46
CA ASP A 52 4.34 -15.38 -6.58
C ASP A 52 3.62 -16.73 -6.58
N ARG A 53 4.25 -17.77 -6.01
CA ARG A 53 3.63 -19.09 -5.90
C ARG A 53 2.49 -19.11 -4.88
N ALA A 54 2.75 -18.53 -3.71
CA ALA A 54 1.77 -18.49 -2.63
C ALA A 54 0.80 -17.31 -2.76
N GLN A 55 1.06 -16.38 -3.69
CA GLN A 55 0.29 -15.14 -3.86
C GLN A 55 0.17 -14.37 -2.55
N CYS A 56 1.31 -14.12 -1.92
CA CYS A 56 1.35 -13.42 -0.65
C CYS A 56 2.58 -12.52 -0.52
N LEU A 57 2.43 -11.49 0.31
CA LEU A 57 3.50 -10.60 0.72
C LEU A 57 4.11 -11.13 2.02
N ILE A 58 5.43 -11.21 2.09
CA ILE A 58 6.15 -11.69 3.25
C ILE A 58 6.81 -10.50 3.95
N CYS A 59 6.49 -10.30 5.23
CA CYS A 59 7.08 -9.24 6.04
C CYS A 59 8.61 -9.47 6.17
N PRO A 60 9.44 -8.42 5.99
CA PRO A 60 10.89 -8.58 6.05
C PRO A 60 11.43 -8.91 7.44
N TRP A 61 10.69 -8.58 8.50
CA TRP A 61 11.20 -8.78 9.87
C TRP A 61 10.85 -10.13 10.46
N HIS A 62 9.62 -10.63 10.22
CA HIS A 62 9.14 -11.85 10.89
C HIS A 62 8.61 -12.90 9.94
N HIS A 63 8.74 -12.68 8.64
CA HIS A 63 8.24 -13.59 7.61
C HIS A 63 6.73 -13.86 7.72
N THR A 64 5.99 -12.98 8.39
CA THR A 64 4.53 -13.04 8.42
C THR A 64 3.99 -12.88 7.00
N LYS A 65 3.03 -13.74 6.63
CA LYS A 65 2.49 -13.77 5.28
C LYS A 65 1.14 -13.04 5.21
N TYR A 66 1.01 -12.22 4.20
CA TYR A 66 -0.22 -11.48 3.89
C TYR A 66 -0.68 -11.91 2.51
N SER A 67 -1.80 -12.65 2.44
CA SER A 67 -2.34 -13.09 1.16
C SER A 67 -2.84 -11.90 0.34
N ALA A 68 -2.92 -12.07 -0.98
CA ALA A 68 -3.51 -11.06 -1.86
C ALA A 68 -4.92 -10.69 -1.41
N ARG A 69 -5.68 -11.68 -0.94
CA ARG A 69 -7.03 -11.46 -0.43
C ARG A 69 -7.04 -10.55 0.81
N VAL A 70 -6.13 -10.79 1.76
CA VAL A 70 -6.01 -9.98 2.97
C VAL A 70 -5.59 -8.56 2.61
N LEU A 71 -4.61 -8.42 1.72
CA LEU A 71 -4.14 -7.11 1.27
C LEU A 71 -5.27 -6.32 0.62
N ARG A 72 -6.09 -6.98 -0.21
CA ARG A 72 -7.24 -6.33 -0.84
C ARG A 72 -8.31 -5.94 0.17
N ASN A 73 -8.62 -6.82 1.11
CA ASN A 73 -9.70 -6.60 2.06
C ASN A 73 -9.36 -5.58 3.15
N ARG A 74 -8.11 -5.54 3.59
CA ARG A 74 -7.67 -4.62 4.64
C ARG A 74 -7.13 -3.32 4.09
N GLY A 75 -6.68 -3.30 2.84
CA GLY A 75 -6.16 -2.09 2.21
C GLY A 75 -7.26 -1.11 1.88
N THR A 76 -6.87 0.13 1.62
CA THR A 76 -7.78 1.16 1.15
C THR A 76 -7.78 1.14 -0.38
N PRO A 77 -8.93 0.93 -1.02
CA PRO A 77 -8.97 0.90 -2.48
C PRO A 77 -8.53 2.24 -3.08
N LEU A 78 -7.75 2.16 -4.15
CA LEU A 78 -7.38 3.32 -4.94
C LEU A 78 -8.22 3.31 -6.22
N ILE A 79 -8.93 4.40 -6.47
CA ILE A 79 -9.77 4.54 -7.64
C ILE A 79 -8.97 5.25 -8.71
N GLU A 80 -8.76 4.58 -9.85
CA GLU A 80 -8.03 5.15 -10.98
C GLU A 80 -8.97 5.92 -11.91
N ARG A 81 -8.61 7.15 -12.23
CA ARG A 81 -9.37 7.96 -13.19
C ARG A 81 -8.46 9.00 -13.82
N SER A 82 -8.42 9.02 -15.15
CA SER A 82 -7.68 10.03 -15.92
C SER A 82 -6.21 10.15 -15.50
N GLY A 83 -5.56 9.01 -15.27
CA GLY A 83 -4.14 8.97 -14.89
C GLY A 83 -3.87 9.35 -13.44
N ARG A 84 -4.90 9.47 -12.63
CA ARG A 84 -4.75 9.77 -11.20
C ARG A 84 -5.44 8.71 -10.36
N VAL A 85 -5.00 8.59 -9.11
CA VAL A 85 -5.59 7.67 -8.14
C VAL A 85 -6.10 8.46 -6.94
N THR A 86 -7.23 8.01 -6.39
CA THR A 86 -7.87 8.64 -5.23
C THR A 86 -8.16 7.59 -4.17
N ALA A 87 -7.82 7.92 -2.94
CA ALA A 87 -8.13 7.11 -1.76
C ALA A 87 -8.91 7.94 -0.75
N VAL A 88 -9.84 7.28 -0.05
CA VAL A 88 -10.56 7.87 1.08
C VAL A 88 -10.12 7.11 2.33
N LEU A 89 -9.44 7.80 3.23
CA LEU A 89 -8.92 7.21 4.46
C LEU A 89 -9.80 7.63 5.64
N ASP A 90 -10.06 6.67 6.55
CA ASP A 90 -10.87 6.93 7.75
C ASP A 90 -10.01 7.56 8.84
N ILE A 91 -9.51 8.74 8.54
CA ILE A 91 -8.74 9.58 9.47
C ILE A 91 -9.19 11.03 9.30
N PRO A 92 -8.92 11.91 10.28
CA PRO A 92 -9.35 13.30 10.18
C PRO A 92 -8.79 14.00 8.93
N SER A 93 -9.63 14.78 8.27
CA SER A 93 -9.23 15.52 7.06
C SER A 93 -8.14 16.56 7.32
N SER A 94 -7.95 16.96 8.58
CA SER A 94 -6.91 17.89 8.98
C SER A 94 -5.55 17.24 9.22
N THR A 95 -5.44 15.90 9.09
CA THR A 95 -4.20 15.18 9.32
C THR A 95 -3.13 15.63 8.31
N PRO A 96 -1.93 16.01 8.77
CA PRO A 96 -0.85 16.36 7.85
C PRO A 96 -0.45 15.19 6.98
N THR A 97 -0.30 15.43 5.68
CA THR A 97 0.04 14.38 4.71
C THR A 97 1.26 14.77 3.89
N GLN A 98 2.00 13.76 3.44
CA GLN A 98 3.10 13.92 2.50
C GLN A 98 3.09 12.76 1.51
N LEU A 99 3.23 13.09 0.23
CA LEU A 99 3.36 12.09 -0.84
C LEU A 99 4.82 11.95 -1.20
N ILE A 100 5.26 10.71 -1.39
CA ILE A 100 6.66 10.39 -1.63
C ILE A 100 6.76 9.32 -2.71
N LYS A 101 7.87 9.28 -3.42
CA LYS A 101 8.22 8.17 -4.30
C LYS A 101 9.29 7.32 -3.62
N LYS A 102 8.98 6.04 -3.38
CA LYS A 102 9.90 5.09 -2.76
C LYS A 102 10.03 3.83 -3.60
N THR A 103 11.10 3.09 -3.38
CA THR A 103 11.22 1.74 -3.93
C THR A 103 10.31 0.80 -3.15
N ILE A 104 9.34 0.19 -3.83
CA ILE A 104 8.42 -0.77 -3.23
C ILE A 104 8.85 -2.17 -3.66
N LEU A 105 9.55 -2.89 -2.78
CA LEU A 105 10.03 -4.24 -3.08
C LEU A 105 8.89 -5.26 -3.00
N ALA A 106 7.86 -4.96 -2.23
CA ALA A 106 6.71 -5.83 -2.04
C ALA A 106 5.80 -5.93 -3.25
N GLN A 107 5.97 -5.06 -4.26
CA GLN A 107 5.11 -5.02 -5.43
C GLN A 107 5.19 -6.35 -6.21
N PRO A 108 4.04 -7.03 -6.47
CA PRO A 108 4.03 -8.17 -7.37
C PRO A 108 4.62 -7.81 -8.73
N GLN A 109 5.52 -8.64 -9.23
CA GLN A 109 6.15 -8.41 -10.52
C GLN A 109 5.34 -9.05 -11.62
N PRO A 110 5.15 -8.39 -12.77
CA PRO A 110 4.54 -9.04 -13.93
C PRO A 110 5.49 -10.13 -14.46
N CYS A 111 4.91 -11.21 -14.91
CA CYS A 111 5.67 -12.31 -15.52
C CYS A 111 6.23 -11.90 -16.88
#